data_a6fe574f0c9c3884586321f9146c92e9
#
_entry.id   a6fe574f0c9c3884586321f9146c92e9
#
_cell.length_a   1.000
_cell.length_b   1.000
_cell.length_c   1.000
_cell.angle_alpha   90.00
_cell.angle_beta   90.00
_cell.angle_gamma   90.00
#
_symmetry.space_group_name_H-M   'P 1'
#
loop_
_entity.id
_entity.type
_entity.pdbx_description
1 polymer ?
#
loop_
_entity_poly.entity_id
_entity_poly.type
_entity_poly.pdbx_seq_one_letter_code
_entity_poly.pdbx_strand_id
1 'polypeptide(L)'
;REAPGYLEGDDAALPLGALLERHGYSEAFCRDHLMPMAAAIWSACAADIRQYPARAFIQFCMNHGLLQLADRPQWRTVVGGAREYVERLRARLRGTVVTDAAVRSVERLAQGVAIERNDGRIEHFDHVVLATHADDALALLNTPSIDEKRLLGAFRYARNVAYLHTDANLMP
;
A
#
# COMPACT_ATOMS: atom_id res chain seq x y z
N ARG A 1 -19.10 -10.00 15.13
CA ARG A 1 -20.04 -11.00 14.56
C ARG A 1 -20.92 -10.37 13.46
N GLU A 2 -21.23 -9.09 13.54
CA GLU A 2 -22.13 -8.37 12.63
C GLU A 2 -21.44 -7.87 11.35
N ALA A 3 -20.13 -7.65 11.41
CA ALA A 3 -19.36 -7.00 10.34
C ALA A 3 -19.56 -7.60 8.92
N PRO A 4 -19.67 -8.92 8.73
CA PRO A 4 -19.98 -9.46 7.39
C PRO A 4 -21.33 -9.01 6.83
N GLY A 5 -22.31 -8.74 7.70
CA GLY A 5 -23.62 -8.24 7.29
C GLY A 5 -23.60 -6.83 6.70
N TYR A 6 -22.56 -6.03 7.01
CA TYR A 6 -22.39 -4.68 6.49
C TYR A 6 -21.80 -4.63 5.06
N LEU A 7 -21.47 -5.79 4.48
CA LEU A 7 -20.99 -5.85 3.09
C LEU A 7 -22.10 -5.70 2.06
N GLU A 8 -23.34 -5.78 2.49
CA GLU A 8 -24.52 -5.70 1.64
C GLU A 8 -25.38 -4.46 2.01
N GLY A 9 -26.16 -3.98 1.06
CA GLY A 9 -27.05 -2.84 1.26
C GLY A 9 -26.33 -1.50 1.38
N ASP A 10 -27.02 -0.55 2.03
CA ASP A 10 -26.57 0.86 2.15
C ASP A 10 -25.31 1.05 2.97
N ASP A 11 -25.03 0.15 3.89
CA ASP A 11 -23.83 0.18 4.75
C ASP A 11 -22.54 -0.04 3.96
N ALA A 12 -22.62 -0.82 2.89
CA ALA A 12 -21.45 -1.12 2.05
C ALA A 12 -20.85 0.11 1.35
N ALA A 13 -21.66 1.15 1.14
CA ALA A 13 -21.25 2.39 0.48
C ALA A 13 -20.68 3.43 1.45
N LEU A 14 -20.82 3.23 2.76
CA LEU A 14 -20.39 4.20 3.76
C LEU A 14 -18.87 4.24 3.95
N PRO A 15 -18.31 5.42 4.28
CA PRO A 15 -17.01 5.49 4.93
C PRO A 15 -17.02 4.77 6.28
N LEU A 16 -15.88 4.24 6.70
CA LEU A 16 -15.77 3.48 7.95
C LEU A 16 -16.26 4.29 9.17
N GLY A 17 -15.88 5.57 9.26
CA GLY A 17 -16.33 6.44 10.35
C GLY A 17 -17.86 6.54 10.44
N ALA A 18 -18.53 6.77 9.30
CA ALA A 18 -19.97 6.86 9.24
C ALA A 18 -20.67 5.53 9.59
N LEU A 19 -20.11 4.40 9.17
CA LEU A 19 -20.60 3.09 9.57
C LEU A 19 -20.53 2.89 11.09
N LEU A 20 -19.38 3.20 11.69
CA LEU A 20 -19.18 3.05 13.14
C LEU A 20 -20.14 3.93 13.96
N GLU A 21 -20.38 5.17 13.53
CA GLU A 21 -21.33 6.09 14.15
C GLU A 21 -22.77 5.59 14.02
N ARG A 22 -23.16 5.16 12.81
CA ARG A 22 -24.50 4.64 12.52
C ARG A 22 -24.87 3.44 13.39
N HIS A 23 -23.91 2.56 13.65
CA HIS A 23 -24.11 1.34 14.46
C HIS A 23 -23.73 1.50 15.93
N GLY A 24 -23.47 2.73 16.39
CA GLY A 24 -23.29 3.05 17.81
C GLY A 24 -22.04 2.42 18.44
N TYR A 25 -20.98 2.20 17.67
CA TYR A 25 -19.71 1.74 18.23
C TYR A 25 -19.17 2.78 19.21
N SER A 26 -18.72 2.33 20.39
CA SER A 26 -18.23 3.24 21.41
C SER A 26 -16.95 3.98 20.95
N GLU A 27 -16.83 5.24 21.38
CA GLU A 27 -15.66 6.05 21.09
C GLU A 27 -14.38 5.40 21.62
N ALA A 28 -14.44 4.78 22.81
CA ALA A 28 -13.32 4.07 23.39
C ALA A 28 -12.85 2.92 22.48
N PHE A 29 -13.78 2.10 21.95
CA PHE A 29 -13.44 1.04 21.01
C PHE A 29 -12.79 1.61 19.74
N CYS A 30 -13.35 2.67 19.19
CA CYS A 30 -12.82 3.30 17.98
C CYS A 30 -11.42 3.89 18.22
N ARG A 31 -11.26 4.70 19.28
CA ARG A 31 -10.04 5.45 19.59
C ARG A 31 -8.91 4.54 20.05
N ASP A 32 -9.20 3.60 20.95
CA ASP A 32 -8.19 2.86 21.69
C ASP A 32 -7.84 1.50 21.04
N HIS A 33 -8.70 1.01 20.14
CA HIS A 33 -8.48 -0.29 19.50
C HIS A 33 -8.52 -0.24 17.98
N LEU A 34 -9.65 0.17 17.38
CA LEU A 34 -9.87 0.02 15.95
C LEU A 34 -8.99 0.95 15.12
N MET A 35 -8.95 2.24 15.45
CA MET A 35 -8.16 3.22 14.70
C MET A 35 -6.65 2.98 14.79
N PRO A 36 -6.06 2.70 15.97
CA PRO A 36 -4.64 2.37 16.06
C PRO A 36 -4.27 1.11 15.27
N MET A 37 -5.08 0.07 15.37
CA MET A 37 -4.87 -1.17 14.60
C MET A 37 -4.92 -0.92 13.08
N ALA A 38 -5.93 -0.20 12.62
CA ALA A 38 -6.08 0.11 11.21
C ALA A 38 -4.97 1.04 10.72
N ALA A 39 -4.61 2.06 11.49
CA ALA A 39 -3.51 2.97 11.19
C ALA A 39 -2.18 2.22 11.04
N ALA A 40 -1.91 1.25 11.91
CA ALA A 40 -0.70 0.42 11.83
C ALA A 40 -0.68 -0.46 10.57
N ILE A 41 -1.84 -1.02 10.18
CA ILE A 41 -1.94 -1.89 8.99
C ILE A 41 -1.71 -1.09 7.70
N TRP A 42 -2.33 0.08 7.58
CA TRP A 42 -2.28 0.90 6.35
C TRP A 42 -1.26 2.03 6.41
N SER A 43 -0.51 2.16 7.51
CA SER A 43 0.44 3.28 7.70
C SER A 43 -0.22 4.64 7.41
N ALA A 44 -1.43 4.85 7.93
CA ALA A 44 -2.26 6.02 7.68
C ALA A 44 -2.68 6.68 9.00
N CYS A 45 -3.08 7.94 8.96
CA CYS A 45 -3.62 8.60 10.15
C CYS A 45 -5.08 8.19 10.43
N ALA A 46 -5.54 8.36 11.67
CA ALA A 46 -6.89 7.99 12.06
C ALA A 46 -7.99 8.72 11.26
N ALA A 47 -7.72 9.96 10.83
CA ALA A 47 -8.67 10.72 10.00
C ALA A 47 -8.85 10.09 8.62
N ASP A 48 -7.77 9.64 7.99
CA ASP A 48 -7.81 8.96 6.69
C ASP A 48 -8.51 7.61 6.82
N ILE A 49 -8.26 6.87 7.91
CA ILE A 49 -8.91 5.59 8.17
C ILE A 49 -10.44 5.75 8.31
N ARG A 50 -10.92 6.83 8.93
CA ARG A 50 -12.37 7.11 9.03
C ARG A 50 -13.03 7.31 7.67
N GLN A 51 -12.30 7.82 6.67
CA GLN A 51 -12.77 8.01 5.30
C GLN A 51 -12.62 6.78 4.42
N TYR A 52 -11.95 5.73 4.91
CA TYR A 52 -11.74 4.50 4.15
C TYR A 52 -13.08 3.81 3.87
N PRO A 53 -13.30 3.24 2.67
CA PRO A 53 -14.53 2.51 2.37
C PRO A 53 -14.74 1.37 3.35
N ALA A 54 -15.88 1.38 4.08
CA ALA A 54 -16.18 0.38 5.11
C ALA A 54 -16.15 -1.04 4.55
N ARG A 55 -16.69 -1.23 3.34
CA ARG A 55 -16.67 -2.52 2.64
C ARG A 55 -15.25 -3.05 2.45
N ALA A 56 -14.33 -2.21 1.97
CA ALA A 56 -12.94 -2.62 1.72
C ALA A 56 -12.23 -2.98 3.04
N PHE A 57 -12.48 -2.21 4.09
CA PHE A 57 -11.96 -2.48 5.44
C PHE A 57 -12.44 -3.82 5.98
N ILE A 58 -13.75 -4.05 5.95
CA ILE A 58 -14.35 -5.29 6.47
C ILE A 58 -13.87 -6.49 5.65
N GLN A 59 -13.86 -6.39 4.32
CA GLN A 59 -13.38 -7.46 3.46
C GLN A 59 -11.92 -7.81 3.74
N PHE A 60 -11.07 -6.80 3.95
CA PHE A 60 -9.69 -7.01 4.35
C PHE A 60 -9.62 -7.76 5.69
N CYS A 61 -10.35 -7.29 6.71
CA CYS A 61 -10.38 -7.94 8.01
C CYS A 61 -10.86 -9.40 7.94
N MET A 62 -11.84 -9.68 7.10
CA MET A 62 -12.32 -11.06 6.85
C MET A 62 -11.23 -11.92 6.21
N ASN A 63 -10.61 -11.42 5.14
CA ASN A 63 -9.57 -12.16 4.39
C ASN A 63 -8.35 -12.49 5.26
N HIS A 64 -8.07 -11.65 6.25
CA HIS A 64 -6.95 -11.84 7.18
C HIS A 64 -7.33 -12.48 8.50
N GLY A 65 -8.59 -12.93 8.68
CA GLY A 65 -9.06 -13.57 9.90
C GLY A 65 -9.07 -12.66 11.14
N LEU A 66 -9.04 -11.33 10.96
CA LEU A 66 -8.97 -10.37 12.05
C LEU A 66 -10.29 -10.24 12.82
N LEU A 67 -11.41 -10.70 12.24
CA LEU A 67 -12.72 -10.72 12.88
C LEU A 67 -13.00 -12.04 13.64
N GLN A 68 -12.07 -12.99 13.60
CA GLN A 68 -12.22 -14.26 14.29
C GLN A 68 -11.71 -14.15 15.72
N LEU A 69 -12.53 -14.66 16.67
CA LEU A 69 -12.15 -14.75 18.09
C LEU A 69 -11.44 -16.06 18.41
N ALA A 70 -11.80 -17.14 17.68
CA ALA A 70 -11.19 -18.45 17.77
C ALA A 70 -10.70 -18.90 16.38
N ASP A 71 -9.89 -19.94 16.34
CA ASP A 71 -9.35 -20.52 15.11
C ASP A 71 -8.66 -19.51 14.18
N ARG A 72 -7.98 -18.54 14.77
CA ARG A 72 -7.26 -17.52 14.02
C ARG A 72 -6.18 -18.15 13.13
N PRO A 73 -5.97 -17.65 11.90
CA PRO A 73 -4.89 -18.09 11.04
C PRO A 73 -3.54 -17.98 11.77
N GLN A 74 -2.76 -19.05 11.73
CA GLN A 74 -1.41 -19.01 12.26
C GLN A 74 -0.52 -18.23 11.30
N TRP A 75 -0.09 -17.06 11.71
CA TRP A 75 0.81 -16.22 10.94
C TRP A 75 2.18 -16.88 10.81
N ARG A 76 2.74 -16.80 9.62
CA ARG A 76 4.07 -17.32 9.30
C ARG A 76 4.86 -16.27 8.55
N THR A 77 6.18 -16.30 8.71
CA THR A 77 7.10 -15.48 7.94
C THR A 77 8.22 -16.35 7.38
N VAL A 78 8.97 -15.80 6.43
CA VAL A 78 10.11 -16.50 5.85
C VAL A 78 11.26 -16.49 6.86
N VAL A 79 11.82 -17.66 7.15
CA VAL A 79 13.02 -17.76 7.99
C VAL A 79 14.16 -17.03 7.29
N GLY A 80 14.84 -16.13 8.02
CA GLY A 80 15.86 -15.24 7.46
C GLY A 80 15.31 -13.94 6.84
N GLY A 81 13.97 -13.77 6.82
CA GLY A 81 13.29 -12.57 6.33
C GLY A 81 13.08 -12.55 4.82
N ALA A 82 12.51 -11.45 4.34
CA ALA A 82 12.18 -11.29 2.92
C ALA A 82 13.40 -11.38 1.98
N ARG A 83 14.59 -11.10 2.47
CA ARG A 83 15.85 -11.21 1.72
C ARG A 83 16.01 -12.59 1.07
N GLU A 84 15.62 -13.65 1.77
CA GLU A 84 15.77 -15.03 1.28
C GLU A 84 15.05 -15.28 -0.04
N TYR A 85 13.80 -14.82 -0.18
CA TYR A 85 13.11 -15.00 -1.45
C TYR A 85 13.57 -14.00 -2.51
N VAL A 86 13.97 -12.79 -2.13
CA VAL A 86 14.52 -11.80 -3.06
C VAL A 86 15.80 -12.32 -3.72
N GLU A 87 16.73 -12.88 -2.93
CA GLU A 87 17.98 -13.46 -3.45
C GLU A 87 17.70 -14.65 -4.37
N ARG A 88 16.73 -15.51 -4.02
CA ARG A 88 16.35 -16.64 -4.87
C ARG A 88 15.70 -16.20 -6.19
N LEU A 89 14.88 -15.15 -6.16
CA LEU A 89 14.30 -14.56 -7.37
C LEU A 89 15.39 -13.94 -8.23
N ARG A 90 16.29 -13.15 -7.62
CA ARG A 90 17.42 -12.53 -8.32
C ARG A 90 18.30 -13.56 -9.03
N ALA A 91 18.61 -14.67 -8.37
CA ALA A 91 19.40 -15.76 -8.95
C ALA A 91 18.75 -16.43 -10.18
N ARG A 92 17.42 -16.30 -10.33
CA ARG A 92 16.68 -16.85 -11.48
C ARG A 92 16.46 -15.84 -12.60
N LEU A 93 16.72 -14.56 -12.36
CA LEU A 93 16.62 -13.53 -13.41
C LEU A 93 17.72 -13.76 -14.44
N ARG A 94 17.34 -13.73 -15.73
CA ARG A 94 18.28 -13.84 -16.85
C ARG A 94 18.86 -12.50 -17.26
N GLY A 95 18.31 -11.40 -16.77
CA GLY A 95 18.73 -10.03 -17.06
C GLY A 95 19.72 -9.50 -16.03
N THR A 96 20.27 -8.33 -16.32
CA THR A 96 21.17 -7.60 -15.43
C THR A 96 20.37 -6.87 -14.35
N VAL A 97 20.73 -7.02 -13.09
CA VAL A 97 20.23 -6.23 -11.98
C VAL A 97 21.26 -5.15 -11.65
N VAL A 98 20.86 -3.89 -11.80
CA VAL A 98 21.70 -2.72 -11.50
C VAL A 98 21.15 -2.06 -10.26
N THR A 99 21.98 -1.95 -9.23
CA THR A 99 21.70 -1.19 -7.99
C THR A 99 22.31 0.20 -8.08
N ASP A 100 21.88 1.10 -7.20
CA ASP A 100 22.36 2.49 -7.15
C ASP A 100 22.19 3.24 -8.48
N ALA A 101 21.16 2.87 -9.23
CA ALA A 101 20.84 3.36 -10.56
C ALA A 101 19.49 4.08 -10.57
N ALA A 102 19.35 5.10 -9.73
CA ALA A 102 18.13 5.87 -9.65
C ALA A 102 17.78 6.48 -11.03
N VAL A 103 16.56 6.21 -11.48
CA VAL A 103 16.02 6.74 -12.73
C VAL A 103 15.51 8.14 -12.47
N ARG A 104 15.85 9.07 -13.38
CA ARG A 104 15.42 10.46 -13.39
C ARG A 104 14.21 10.68 -14.28
N SER A 105 14.22 10.05 -15.46
CA SER A 105 13.14 10.22 -16.42
C SER A 105 13.00 9.03 -17.36
N VAL A 106 11.79 8.91 -17.90
CA VAL A 106 11.41 7.90 -18.89
C VAL A 106 10.73 8.61 -20.06
N GLU A 107 11.28 8.47 -21.25
CA GLU A 107 10.79 9.09 -22.47
C GLU A 107 10.36 8.03 -23.48
N ARG A 108 9.15 8.18 -24.03
CA ARG A 108 8.68 7.37 -25.15
C ARG A 108 9.26 7.88 -26.45
N LEU A 109 9.87 7.00 -27.21
CA LEU A 109 10.42 7.29 -28.54
C LEU A 109 9.48 6.72 -29.62
N ALA A 110 9.74 7.06 -30.86
CA ALA A 110 9.05 6.46 -32.01
C ALA A 110 9.22 4.93 -32.04
N GLN A 111 10.37 4.45 -31.56
CA GLN A 111 10.66 3.02 -31.35
C GLN A 111 11.30 2.86 -29.98
N GLY A 112 10.57 2.19 -29.05
CA GLY A 112 11.07 1.89 -27.71
C GLY A 112 10.97 3.06 -26.73
N VAL A 113 11.85 3.05 -25.75
CA VAL A 113 11.86 3.94 -24.59
C VAL A 113 13.30 4.32 -24.25
N ALA A 114 13.54 5.59 -23.93
CA ALA A 114 14.79 6.05 -23.32
C ALA A 114 14.59 6.19 -21.79
N ILE A 115 15.57 5.70 -21.04
CA ILE A 115 15.63 5.85 -19.57
C ILE A 115 16.87 6.66 -19.24
N GLU A 116 16.67 7.82 -18.61
CA GLU A 116 17.74 8.66 -18.09
C GLU A 116 17.93 8.38 -16.60
N ARG A 117 19.15 8.14 -16.17
CA ARG A 117 19.52 7.99 -14.76
C ARG A 117 19.98 9.32 -14.17
N ASN A 118 20.02 9.40 -12.84
CA ASN A 118 20.53 10.57 -12.13
C ASN A 118 22.01 10.88 -12.40
N ASP A 119 22.79 9.89 -12.83
CA ASP A 119 24.18 10.05 -13.24
C ASP A 119 24.35 10.57 -14.69
N GLY A 120 23.24 10.87 -15.36
CA GLY A 120 23.20 11.39 -16.74
C GLY A 120 23.32 10.31 -17.82
N ARG A 121 23.42 9.04 -17.48
CA ARG A 121 23.41 7.94 -18.46
C ARG A 121 22.03 7.77 -19.05
N ILE A 122 21.99 7.58 -20.37
CA ILE A 122 20.77 7.27 -21.11
C ILE A 122 20.90 5.88 -21.71
N GLU A 123 19.90 5.04 -21.46
CA GLU A 123 19.78 3.69 -21.98
C GLU A 123 18.48 3.54 -22.76
N HIS A 124 18.51 2.74 -23.83
CA HIS A 124 17.37 2.50 -24.71
C HIS A 124 16.88 1.06 -24.57
N PHE A 125 15.57 0.90 -24.52
CA PHE A 125 14.91 -0.39 -24.37
C PHE A 125 13.68 -0.46 -25.28
N ASP A 126 13.27 -1.67 -25.66
CA ASP A 126 12.05 -1.88 -26.43
C ASP A 126 10.80 -1.56 -25.58
N HIS A 127 10.83 -1.95 -24.30
CA HIS A 127 9.74 -1.75 -23.34
C HIS A 127 10.28 -1.43 -21.95
N VAL A 128 9.44 -0.75 -21.16
CA VAL A 128 9.69 -0.48 -19.73
C VAL A 128 8.48 -0.89 -18.89
N VAL A 129 8.76 -1.45 -17.72
CA VAL A 129 7.76 -1.69 -16.68
C VAL A 129 8.14 -0.85 -15.47
N LEU A 130 7.27 0.09 -15.09
CA LEU A 130 7.43 0.91 -13.89
C LEU A 130 6.79 0.16 -12.71
N ALA A 131 7.59 -0.31 -11.77
CA ALA A 131 7.16 -1.01 -10.57
C ALA A 131 7.41 -0.16 -9.31
N THR A 132 7.16 1.14 -9.41
CA THR A 132 7.23 2.12 -8.34
C THR A 132 5.83 2.48 -7.82
N HIS A 133 5.72 3.35 -6.83
CA HIS A 133 4.45 3.97 -6.50
C HIS A 133 3.88 4.73 -7.71
N ALA A 134 2.57 4.92 -7.75
CA ALA A 134 1.91 5.53 -8.91
C ALA A 134 2.29 7.01 -9.11
N ASP A 135 2.48 7.76 -8.04
CA ASP A 135 2.96 9.13 -8.06
C ASP A 135 4.42 9.23 -8.56
N ASP A 136 5.30 8.33 -8.10
CA ASP A 136 6.66 8.22 -8.59
C ASP A 136 6.69 7.83 -10.07
N ALA A 137 5.87 6.85 -10.47
CA ALA A 137 5.74 6.45 -11.87
C ALA A 137 5.32 7.63 -12.75
N LEU A 138 4.35 8.42 -12.28
CA LEU A 138 3.87 9.61 -12.99
C LEU A 138 4.96 10.69 -13.10
N ALA A 139 5.73 10.89 -12.03
CA ALA A 139 6.82 11.86 -11.98
C ALA A 139 7.99 11.50 -12.92
N LEU A 140 8.22 10.21 -13.16
CA LEU A 140 9.26 9.73 -14.06
C LEU A 140 8.91 9.94 -15.55
N LEU A 141 7.64 10.02 -15.91
CA LEU A 141 7.22 10.13 -17.30
C LEU A 141 7.41 11.56 -17.84
N ASN A 142 8.26 11.75 -18.87
CA ASN A 142 8.47 13.07 -19.48
C ASN A 142 7.19 13.64 -20.10
N THR A 143 6.41 12.80 -20.77
CA THR A 143 5.19 13.19 -21.48
C THR A 143 4.03 12.24 -21.12
N PRO A 144 3.51 12.31 -19.89
CA PRO A 144 2.38 11.47 -19.50
C PRO A 144 1.11 11.88 -20.27
N SER A 145 0.35 10.89 -20.72
CA SER A 145 -0.94 11.09 -21.37
C SER A 145 -1.98 11.63 -20.37
N ILE A 146 -3.12 12.07 -20.88
CA ILE A 146 -4.25 12.54 -20.05
C ILE A 146 -4.72 11.42 -19.11
N ASP A 147 -4.83 10.19 -19.63
CA ASP A 147 -5.26 9.06 -18.83
C ASP A 147 -4.23 8.65 -17.78
N GLU A 148 -2.94 8.69 -18.08
CA GLU A 148 -1.89 8.43 -17.10
C GLU A 148 -1.91 9.46 -15.98
N LYS A 149 -2.04 10.74 -16.30
CA LYS A 149 -2.20 11.79 -15.28
C LYS A 149 -3.42 11.55 -14.41
N ARG A 150 -4.56 11.20 -15.01
CA ARG A 150 -5.81 10.95 -14.31
C ARG A 150 -5.76 9.70 -13.44
N LEU A 151 -5.27 8.58 -13.98
CA LEU A 151 -5.27 7.27 -13.31
C LEU A 151 -4.18 7.18 -12.25
N LEU A 152 -2.92 7.50 -12.60
CA LEU A 152 -1.80 7.45 -11.65
C LEU A 152 -1.92 8.54 -10.58
N GLY A 153 -2.39 9.73 -10.95
CA GLY A 153 -2.62 10.83 -10.01
C GLY A 153 -3.81 10.62 -9.06
N ALA A 154 -4.67 9.63 -9.31
CA ALA A 154 -5.75 9.27 -8.39
C ALA A 154 -5.25 8.53 -7.14
N PHE A 155 -4.07 7.91 -7.20
CA PHE A 155 -3.45 7.26 -6.04
C PHE A 155 -2.77 8.31 -5.18
N ARG A 156 -3.27 8.48 -3.97
CA ARG A 156 -2.71 9.42 -3.00
C ARG A 156 -1.87 8.67 -1.97
N TYR A 157 -0.64 9.14 -1.77
CA TYR A 157 0.27 8.62 -0.76
C TYR A 157 0.44 9.64 0.36
N ALA A 158 0.28 9.19 1.61
CA ALA A 158 0.55 10.00 2.78
C ALA A 158 1.97 9.75 3.28
N ARG A 159 2.68 10.81 3.69
CA ARG A 159 3.94 10.65 4.40
C ARG A 159 3.66 10.12 5.79
N ASN A 160 4.35 9.05 6.16
CA ASN A 160 4.24 8.43 7.46
C ASN A 160 5.62 8.28 8.10
N VAL A 161 5.70 8.45 9.42
CA VAL A 161 6.94 8.26 10.18
C VAL A 161 6.77 7.08 11.10
N ALA A 162 7.59 6.05 10.91
CA ALA A 162 7.65 4.89 11.79
C ALA A 162 8.85 5.02 12.72
N TYR A 163 8.62 4.81 14.02
CA TYR A 163 9.66 4.79 15.04
C TYR A 163 9.87 3.35 15.51
N LEU A 164 11.05 2.79 15.23
CA LEU A 164 11.46 1.52 15.81
C LEU A 164 12.17 1.81 17.14
N HIS A 165 11.61 1.32 18.25
CA HIS A 165 12.15 1.58 19.57
C HIS A 165 12.11 0.32 20.45
N THR A 166 12.88 0.35 21.54
CA THR A 166 12.95 -0.70 22.58
C THR A 166 12.46 -0.21 23.94
N ASP A 167 11.84 0.97 24.00
CA ASP A 167 11.34 1.55 25.25
C ASP A 167 10.10 0.79 25.72
N ALA A 168 10.24 0.08 26.84
CA ALA A 168 9.18 -0.71 27.45
C ALA A 168 8.00 0.16 27.98
N ASN A 169 8.21 1.46 28.25
CA ASN A 169 7.15 2.33 28.73
C ASN A 169 6.15 2.71 27.63
N LEU A 170 6.51 2.50 26.35
CA LEU A 170 5.64 2.76 25.21
C LEU A 170 4.94 1.48 24.72
N MET A 171 5.17 0.35 25.37
CA MET A 171 4.48 -0.91 25.06
C MET A 171 3.18 -1.00 25.88
N PRO A 172 2.07 -1.48 25.25
CA PRO A 172 0.79 -1.66 25.93
C PRO A 172 0.84 -2.75 27.00
#